data_07c32dcfdac02eb29fa77c1b94d47c59
#
_entry.id   07c32dcfdac02eb29fa77c1b94d47c59
#
_cell.length_a   1.000
_cell.length_b   1.000
_cell.length_c   1.000
_cell.angle_alpha   90.00
_cell.angle_beta   90.00
_cell.angle_gamma   90.00
#
_symmetry.space_group_name_H-M   'P 1'
#
loop_
_entity.id
_entity.type
_entity.pdbx_description
1 polymer ?
#
loop_
_entity_poly.entity_id
_entity_poly.type
_entity_poly.pdbx_seq_one_letter_code
_entity_poly.pdbx_strand_id
1 'polypeptide(L)'
;MTVLTRTQQPLLAEVEALVAGVPGWSPTDELYTLSMLAHATAHLSGDIVEVGSWFGRSAIVLGAAARETHGTVHCIDLFPERDDWRRNADGTYSFSVDIDGRRFDGYQEQTVWAEPFEAQLKPLYDRCPAVFAEFQANVRARGLEHVVRPHRGTAATFAASVPAGFRARLLFIDGDHGYRAVVGDIDHLVPLVEPGGWVCFDDAFSSYEGVDRAITERIIENPAFDLARQMTRKCFVARRRPVTPA
;
A
#
# COMPACT_ATOMS: atom_id res chain seq x y z
N MET A 1 -12.89 17.78 17.17
CA MET A 1 -11.64 17.59 17.93
C MET A 1 -11.73 16.24 18.64
N THR A 2 -11.03 15.23 18.14
CA THR A 2 -11.04 13.89 18.75
C THR A 2 -10.15 13.95 20.00
N VAL A 3 -10.73 13.73 21.17
CA VAL A 3 -9.95 13.61 22.41
C VAL A 3 -9.33 12.22 22.43
N LEU A 4 -8.03 12.13 22.19
CA LEU A 4 -7.28 10.89 22.32
C LEU A 4 -7.23 10.48 23.79
N THR A 5 -7.54 9.22 24.08
CA THR A 5 -7.36 8.66 25.42
C THR A 5 -5.88 8.50 25.73
N ARG A 6 -5.51 8.43 27.01
CA ARG A 6 -4.11 8.21 27.45
C ARG A 6 -3.48 6.94 26.85
N THR A 7 -4.29 5.96 26.47
CA THR A 7 -3.83 4.72 25.81
C THR A 7 -3.58 4.86 24.31
N GLN A 8 -4.20 5.84 23.64
CA GLN A 8 -4.01 6.07 22.20
C GLN A 8 -2.81 6.97 21.89
N GLN A 9 -2.45 7.88 22.81
CA GLN A 9 -1.30 8.78 22.63
C GLN A 9 0.06 8.03 22.49
N PRO A 10 0.38 7.03 23.34
CA PRO A 10 1.60 6.25 23.14
C PRO A 10 1.67 5.56 21.79
N LEU A 11 0.57 4.95 21.31
CA LEU A 11 0.55 4.25 20.02
C LEU A 11 0.78 5.19 18.84
N LEU A 12 0.23 6.41 18.85
CA LEU A 12 0.51 7.41 17.82
C LEU A 12 1.98 7.83 17.84
N ALA A 13 2.54 8.07 19.02
CA ALA A 13 3.96 8.42 19.15
C ALA A 13 4.87 7.27 18.71
N GLU A 14 4.49 6.02 18.95
CA GLU A 14 5.20 4.84 18.47
C GLU A 14 5.16 4.73 16.95
N VAL A 15 4.00 4.94 16.31
CA VAL A 15 3.87 4.95 14.85
C VAL A 15 4.73 6.06 14.23
N GLU A 16 4.70 7.28 14.80
CA GLU A 16 5.55 8.39 14.33
C GLU A 16 7.05 8.07 14.48
N ALA A 17 7.46 7.47 15.59
CA ALA A 17 8.84 7.07 15.83
C ALA A 17 9.30 5.98 14.86
N LEU A 18 8.46 5.01 14.54
CA LEU A 18 8.75 3.94 13.59
C LEU A 18 9.10 4.48 12.20
N VAL A 19 8.38 5.50 11.73
CA VAL A 19 8.54 6.06 10.39
C VAL A 19 9.43 7.29 10.34
N ALA A 20 10.03 7.69 11.46
CA ALA A 20 10.90 8.85 11.50
C ALA A 20 12.05 8.73 10.49
N GLY A 21 12.22 9.74 9.64
CA GLY A 21 13.23 9.78 8.60
C GLY A 21 12.95 8.93 7.36
N VAL A 22 11.84 8.17 7.30
CA VAL A 22 11.43 7.41 6.11
C VAL A 22 10.55 8.29 5.22
N PRO A 23 10.95 8.55 3.97
CA PRO A 23 10.13 9.30 3.04
C PRO A 23 8.79 8.61 2.73
N GLY A 24 7.75 9.39 2.45
CA GLY A 24 6.44 8.90 2.04
C GLY A 24 5.33 9.89 2.36
N TRP A 25 4.19 9.71 1.70
CA TRP A 25 3.05 10.62 1.81
C TRP A 25 1.91 10.09 2.66
N SER A 26 2.03 8.86 3.19
CA SER A 26 1.06 8.32 4.14
C SER A 26 1.10 9.13 5.45
N PRO A 27 0.05 9.90 5.80
CA PRO A 27 0.01 10.69 7.02
C PRO A 27 -0.16 9.80 8.26
N THR A 28 0.13 10.35 9.44
CA THR A 28 0.11 9.58 10.69
C THR A 28 -1.24 8.95 11.01
N ASP A 29 -2.35 9.61 10.69
CA ASP A 29 -3.71 9.10 10.91
C ASP A 29 -4.03 7.88 10.02
N GLU A 30 -3.52 7.86 8.81
CA GLU A 30 -3.59 6.71 7.92
C GLU A 30 -2.72 5.55 8.41
N LEU A 31 -1.45 5.82 8.72
CA LEU A 31 -0.54 4.82 9.28
C LEU A 31 -1.09 4.21 10.57
N TYR A 32 -1.71 5.03 11.41
CA TYR A 32 -2.42 4.57 12.60
C TYR A 32 -3.61 3.66 12.25
N THR A 33 -4.41 4.04 11.23
CA THR A 33 -5.52 3.23 10.73
C THR A 33 -5.03 1.85 10.24
N LEU A 34 -3.95 1.81 9.49
CA LEU A 34 -3.34 0.57 9.01
C LEU A 34 -2.87 -0.32 10.17
N SER A 35 -2.18 0.27 11.16
CA SER A 35 -1.76 -0.44 12.38
C SER A 35 -2.96 -1.03 13.13
N MET A 36 -4.01 -0.24 13.34
CA MET A 36 -5.23 -0.68 14.03
C MET A 36 -5.93 -1.83 13.30
N LEU A 37 -6.02 -1.76 11.96
CA LEU A 37 -6.65 -2.82 11.16
C LEU A 37 -5.80 -4.09 11.14
N ALA A 38 -4.47 -3.97 11.09
CA ALA A 38 -3.58 -5.11 11.20
C ALA A 38 -3.76 -5.87 12.53
N HIS A 39 -3.94 -5.14 13.65
CA HIS A 39 -4.25 -5.75 14.95
C HIS A 39 -5.68 -6.30 15.00
N ALA A 40 -6.66 -5.56 14.49
CA ALA A 40 -8.07 -5.99 14.49
C ALA A 40 -8.31 -7.28 13.70
N THR A 41 -7.48 -7.53 12.69
CA THR A 41 -7.54 -8.74 11.85
C THR A 41 -6.65 -9.88 12.34
N ALA A 42 -5.95 -9.74 13.47
CA ALA A 42 -5.04 -10.76 14.00
C ALA A 42 -5.69 -12.10 14.32
N HIS A 43 -7.02 -12.13 14.49
CA HIS A 43 -7.79 -13.34 14.70
C HIS A 43 -8.07 -14.14 13.40
N LEU A 44 -7.83 -13.54 12.23
CA LEU A 44 -7.97 -14.19 10.93
C LEU A 44 -6.64 -14.87 10.55
N SER A 45 -6.73 -15.98 9.83
CA SER A 45 -5.57 -16.57 9.17
C SER A 45 -5.13 -15.68 8.00
N GLY A 46 -3.85 -15.77 7.63
CA GLY A 46 -3.33 -15.07 6.47
C GLY A 46 -2.39 -13.92 6.83
N ASP A 47 -1.79 -13.42 5.77
CA ASP A 47 -0.75 -12.40 5.82
C ASP A 47 -1.31 -11.00 5.54
N ILE A 48 -0.45 -10.01 5.53
CA ILE A 48 -0.75 -8.65 5.10
C ILE A 48 -0.14 -8.46 3.71
N VAL A 49 -0.86 -7.83 2.79
CA VAL A 49 -0.38 -7.51 1.44
C VAL A 49 -0.45 -6.00 1.25
N GLU A 50 0.60 -5.42 0.71
CA GLU A 50 0.69 -4.00 0.37
C GLU A 50 1.12 -3.84 -1.08
N VAL A 51 0.51 -2.91 -1.80
CA VAL A 51 0.92 -2.43 -3.13
C VAL A 51 1.35 -0.99 -3.02
N GLY A 52 2.53 -0.64 -3.58
CA GLY A 52 3.07 0.71 -3.50
C GLY A 52 3.91 0.96 -2.25
N SER A 53 4.90 0.11 -2.01
CA SER A 53 5.73 0.19 -0.79
C SER A 53 6.82 1.26 -0.81
N TRP A 54 7.29 1.64 -1.97
CA TRP A 54 8.31 2.65 -2.23
C TRP A 54 9.50 2.60 -1.25
N PHE A 55 9.69 3.61 -0.37
CA PHE A 55 10.74 3.59 0.67
C PHE A 55 10.37 2.82 1.94
N GLY A 56 9.14 2.25 2.01
CA GLY A 56 8.70 1.35 3.08
C GLY A 56 8.02 2.01 4.27
N ARG A 57 7.51 3.25 4.13
CA ARG A 57 6.91 3.99 5.24
C ARG A 57 5.71 3.26 5.86
N SER A 58 4.74 2.85 5.07
CA SER A 58 3.59 2.03 5.47
C SER A 58 3.97 0.59 5.78
N ALA A 59 4.87 0.00 4.96
CA ALA A 59 5.40 -1.35 5.17
C ALA A 59 6.01 -1.56 6.57
N ILE A 60 6.71 -0.55 7.11
CA ILE A 60 7.30 -0.58 8.44
C ILE A 60 6.21 -0.64 9.53
N VAL A 61 5.15 0.14 9.39
CA VAL A 61 4.03 0.15 10.35
C VAL A 61 3.28 -1.19 10.30
N LEU A 62 2.99 -1.68 9.11
CA LEU A 62 2.37 -2.99 8.90
C LEU A 62 3.28 -4.12 9.41
N GLY A 63 4.60 -4.01 9.18
CA GLY A 63 5.60 -4.97 9.68
C GLY A 63 5.70 -5.00 11.20
N ALA A 64 5.65 -3.86 11.86
CA ALA A 64 5.61 -3.78 13.32
C ALA A 64 4.34 -4.46 13.87
N ALA A 65 3.18 -4.18 13.30
CA ALA A 65 1.93 -4.84 13.67
C ALA A 65 1.95 -6.35 13.38
N ALA A 66 2.50 -6.77 12.23
CA ALA A 66 2.63 -8.19 11.88
C ALA A 66 3.53 -8.94 12.85
N ARG A 67 4.64 -8.32 13.31
CA ARG A 67 5.54 -8.91 14.31
C ARG A 67 4.81 -9.20 15.63
N GLU A 68 3.86 -8.36 16.02
CA GLU A 68 3.07 -8.51 17.24
C GLU A 68 1.90 -9.48 17.09
N THR A 69 1.37 -9.60 15.88
CA THR A 69 0.12 -10.34 15.59
C THR A 69 0.33 -11.66 14.85
N HIS A 70 1.57 -12.05 14.60
CA HIS A 70 1.99 -13.19 13.79
C HIS A 70 1.55 -13.06 12.32
N GLY A 71 2.47 -12.99 11.40
CA GLY A 71 2.22 -12.90 9.96
C GLY A 71 3.39 -12.27 9.23
N THR A 72 3.25 -12.23 7.94
CA THR A 72 4.20 -11.64 7.00
C THR A 72 3.53 -10.46 6.31
N VAL A 73 4.28 -9.40 6.01
CA VAL A 73 3.86 -8.33 5.12
C VAL A 73 4.52 -8.55 3.77
N HIS A 74 3.73 -8.77 2.75
CA HIS A 74 4.18 -8.87 1.36
C HIS A 74 4.06 -7.49 0.70
N CYS A 75 5.19 -6.90 0.39
CA CYS A 75 5.32 -5.55 -0.15
C CYS A 75 5.55 -5.62 -1.66
N ILE A 76 4.54 -5.28 -2.43
CA ILE A 76 4.55 -5.34 -3.90
C ILE A 76 4.85 -3.95 -4.43
N ASP A 77 5.95 -3.81 -5.18
CA ASP A 77 6.31 -2.55 -5.83
C ASP A 77 7.25 -2.84 -7.02
N LEU A 78 7.21 -1.99 -8.01
CA LEU A 78 8.18 -1.99 -9.10
C LEU A 78 9.52 -1.40 -8.66
N PHE A 79 9.52 -0.61 -7.58
CA PHE A 79 10.67 0.11 -7.04
C PHE A 79 11.40 0.91 -8.12
N PRO A 80 10.71 1.83 -8.82
CA PRO A 80 11.33 2.62 -9.86
C PRO A 80 12.47 3.45 -9.27
N GLU A 81 13.62 3.39 -9.94
CA GLU A 81 14.78 4.19 -9.60
C GLU A 81 14.73 5.52 -10.36
N ARG A 82 15.67 6.42 -10.05
CA ARG A 82 15.67 7.75 -10.65
C ARG A 82 15.67 7.72 -12.19
N ASP A 83 16.45 6.84 -12.78
CA ASP A 83 16.67 6.78 -14.23
C ASP A 83 15.56 6.05 -14.99
N ASP A 84 14.63 5.40 -14.26
CA ASP A 84 13.43 4.79 -14.85
C ASP A 84 12.39 5.84 -15.22
N TRP A 85 12.43 7.02 -14.57
CA TRP A 85 11.49 8.11 -14.79
C TRP A 85 11.81 8.91 -16.04
N ARG A 86 10.79 9.23 -16.82
CA ARG A 86 10.88 10.06 -18.01
C ARG A 86 9.84 11.17 -17.99
N ARG A 87 10.21 12.31 -18.55
CA ARG A 87 9.30 13.42 -18.80
C ARG A 87 8.52 13.15 -20.09
N ASN A 88 7.20 13.24 -20.02
CA ASN A 88 6.28 13.08 -21.14
C ASN A 88 6.21 14.37 -21.97
N ALA A 89 5.60 14.27 -23.18
CA ALA A 89 5.47 15.42 -24.08
C ALA A 89 4.59 16.54 -23.52
N ASP A 90 3.64 16.21 -22.64
CA ASP A 90 2.77 17.16 -21.93
C ASP A 90 3.43 17.76 -20.67
N GLY A 91 4.67 17.38 -20.38
CA GLY A 91 5.44 17.86 -19.24
C GLY A 91 5.27 17.08 -17.95
N THR A 92 4.37 16.12 -17.90
CA THR A 92 4.17 15.20 -16.77
C THR A 92 5.25 14.12 -16.74
N TYR A 93 5.20 13.22 -15.75
CA TYR A 93 6.16 12.14 -15.59
C TYR A 93 5.49 10.77 -15.51
N SER A 94 6.14 9.78 -16.08
CA SER A 94 5.84 8.35 -15.99
C SER A 94 7.15 7.56 -15.93
N PHE A 95 7.09 6.28 -15.61
CA PHE A 95 8.30 5.45 -15.57
C PHE A 95 8.12 4.13 -16.30
N SER A 96 9.26 3.46 -16.54
CA SER A 96 9.31 2.09 -17.03
C SER A 96 10.47 1.36 -16.35
N VAL A 97 10.21 0.17 -15.85
CA VAL A 97 11.20 -0.68 -15.16
C VAL A 97 11.32 -2.01 -15.87
N ASP A 98 12.55 -2.48 -16.06
CA ASP A 98 12.82 -3.85 -16.52
C ASP A 98 13.13 -4.76 -15.33
N ILE A 99 12.31 -5.80 -15.14
CA ILE A 99 12.49 -6.79 -14.10
C ILE A 99 12.53 -8.17 -14.76
N ASP A 100 13.66 -8.88 -14.63
CA ASP A 100 13.86 -10.22 -15.19
C ASP A 100 13.55 -10.31 -16.70
N GLY A 101 13.92 -9.28 -17.47
CA GLY A 101 13.69 -9.20 -18.91
C GLY A 101 12.25 -8.88 -19.31
N ARG A 102 11.40 -8.48 -18.37
CA ARG A 102 10.03 -8.01 -18.63
C ARG A 102 9.94 -6.54 -18.28
N ARG A 103 9.34 -5.77 -19.21
CA ARG A 103 9.10 -4.35 -19.01
C ARG A 103 7.76 -4.12 -18.32
N PHE A 104 7.78 -3.26 -17.34
CA PHE A 104 6.60 -2.77 -16.61
C PHE A 104 6.57 -1.25 -16.69
N ASP A 105 5.42 -0.71 -17.04
CA ASP A 105 5.19 0.72 -17.12
C ASP A 105 4.30 1.16 -15.95
N GLY A 106 4.62 2.31 -15.32
CA GLY A 106 3.82 2.90 -14.25
C GLY A 106 3.45 4.35 -14.55
N TYR A 107 2.35 4.81 -13.97
CA TYR A 107 1.80 6.15 -14.11
C TYR A 107 1.54 6.54 -15.57
N GLN A 108 0.92 5.63 -16.35
CA GLN A 108 0.62 5.86 -17.76
C GLN A 108 -0.74 6.53 -17.99
N GLU A 109 -1.75 6.12 -17.22
CA GLU A 109 -3.11 6.67 -17.31
C GLU A 109 -3.25 7.92 -16.44
N GLN A 110 -2.79 7.85 -15.19
CA GLN A 110 -2.65 8.97 -14.29
C GLN A 110 -1.17 9.30 -14.11
N THR A 111 -0.65 10.19 -14.95
CA THR A 111 0.74 10.62 -14.90
C THR A 111 1.01 11.50 -13.67
N VAL A 112 2.27 11.53 -13.22
CA VAL A 112 2.68 12.43 -12.13
C VAL A 112 2.86 13.85 -12.66
N TRP A 113 2.21 14.82 -12.05
CA TRP A 113 2.32 16.22 -12.44
C TRP A 113 3.75 16.75 -12.25
N ALA A 114 4.15 17.70 -13.11
CA ALA A 114 5.52 18.22 -13.14
C ALA A 114 5.93 18.87 -11.82
N GLU A 115 5.06 19.68 -11.21
CA GLU A 115 5.39 20.40 -9.97
C GLU A 115 5.63 19.42 -8.79
N PRO A 116 4.73 18.48 -8.43
CA PRO A 116 5.02 17.49 -7.40
C PRO A 116 6.27 16.67 -7.70
N PHE A 117 6.48 16.27 -8.96
CA PHE A 117 7.65 15.49 -9.32
C PHE A 117 8.95 16.27 -9.08
N GLU A 118 9.08 17.47 -9.63
CA GLU A 118 10.30 18.28 -9.53
C GLU A 118 10.56 18.78 -8.10
N ALA A 119 9.50 19.16 -7.36
CA ALA A 119 9.64 19.74 -6.03
C ALA A 119 9.82 18.68 -4.92
N GLN A 120 9.26 17.49 -5.08
CA GLN A 120 9.20 16.48 -4.02
C GLN A 120 9.90 15.17 -4.38
N LEU A 121 9.54 14.52 -5.49
CA LEU A 121 10.08 13.23 -5.90
C LEU A 121 11.53 13.30 -6.32
N LYS A 122 11.84 14.19 -7.25
CA LYS A 122 13.19 14.33 -7.80
C LYS A 122 14.27 14.58 -6.73
N PRO A 123 14.10 15.49 -5.76
CA PRO A 123 15.08 15.67 -4.68
C PRO A 123 15.26 14.43 -3.79
N LEU A 124 14.24 13.57 -3.65
CA LEU A 124 14.37 12.31 -2.95
C LEU A 124 15.21 11.31 -3.75
N TYR A 125 14.91 11.15 -5.02
CA TYR A 125 15.68 10.29 -5.92
C TYR A 125 17.15 10.78 -6.10
N ASP A 126 17.39 12.08 -6.11
CA ASP A 126 18.75 12.63 -6.18
C ASP A 126 19.57 12.27 -4.92
N ARG A 127 18.94 12.11 -3.75
CA ARG A 127 19.58 11.65 -2.52
C ARG A 127 19.63 10.15 -2.35
N CYS A 128 18.60 9.44 -2.79
CA CYS A 128 18.41 8.00 -2.64
C CYS A 128 18.03 7.38 -4.01
N PRO A 129 18.97 7.25 -4.95
CA PRO A 129 18.67 6.79 -6.31
C PRO A 129 18.24 5.32 -6.37
N ALA A 130 18.74 4.49 -5.46
CA ALA A 130 18.44 3.06 -5.39
C ALA A 130 17.30 2.77 -4.39
N VAL A 131 16.06 3.00 -4.82
CA VAL A 131 14.86 2.93 -3.97
C VAL A 131 14.71 1.56 -3.31
N PHE A 132 14.92 0.47 -4.05
CA PHE A 132 14.80 -0.87 -3.48
C PHE A 132 15.82 -1.16 -2.37
N ALA A 133 17.07 -0.73 -2.55
CA ALA A 133 18.09 -0.88 -1.52
C ALA A 133 17.77 -0.04 -0.27
N GLU A 134 17.24 1.16 -0.46
CA GLU A 134 16.81 2.04 0.63
C GLU A 134 15.59 1.47 1.38
N PHE A 135 14.60 0.93 0.68
CA PHE A 135 13.50 0.16 1.27
C PHE A 135 14.04 -0.94 2.20
N GLN A 136 14.96 -1.76 1.68
CA GLN A 136 15.56 -2.84 2.48
C GLN A 136 16.34 -2.32 3.69
N ALA A 137 17.06 -1.21 3.54
CA ALA A 137 17.81 -0.57 4.62
C ALA A 137 16.85 -0.03 5.71
N ASN A 138 15.75 0.61 5.31
CA ASN A 138 14.73 1.13 6.22
C ASN A 138 14.04 0.02 7.02
N VAL A 139 13.68 -1.09 6.37
CA VAL A 139 13.10 -2.28 7.02
C VAL A 139 14.09 -2.90 7.99
N ARG A 140 15.36 -3.08 7.59
CA ARG A 140 16.41 -3.64 8.42
C ARG A 140 16.74 -2.78 9.63
N ALA A 141 16.78 -1.46 9.47
CA ALA A 141 17.05 -0.52 10.56
C ALA A 141 16.02 -0.61 11.70
N ARG A 142 14.86 -1.23 11.43
CA ARG A 142 13.77 -1.46 12.42
C ARG A 142 13.65 -2.92 12.85
N GLY A 143 14.57 -3.77 12.39
CA GLY A 143 14.58 -5.21 12.71
C GLY A 143 13.36 -5.94 12.19
N LEU A 144 12.84 -5.55 11.02
CA LEU A 144 11.61 -6.10 10.44
C LEU A 144 11.85 -7.00 9.22
N GLU A 145 13.11 -7.25 8.85
CA GLU A 145 13.48 -8.06 7.68
C GLU A 145 13.00 -9.53 7.77
N HIS A 146 12.65 -9.98 8.94
CA HIS A 146 12.12 -11.33 9.14
C HIS A 146 10.59 -11.43 8.92
N VAL A 147 9.86 -10.31 8.92
CA VAL A 147 8.40 -10.26 8.71
C VAL A 147 8.00 -9.50 7.44
N VAL A 148 8.84 -8.61 6.91
CA VAL A 148 8.59 -7.85 5.68
C VAL A 148 9.27 -8.54 4.50
N ARG A 149 8.50 -8.84 3.46
CA ARG A 149 8.94 -9.55 2.25
C ARG A 149 8.67 -8.69 1.02
N PRO A 150 9.68 -8.09 0.40
CA PRO A 150 9.49 -7.35 -0.84
C PRO A 150 9.25 -8.30 -2.02
N HIS A 151 8.38 -7.89 -2.92
CA HIS A 151 8.15 -8.48 -4.22
C HIS A 151 8.31 -7.40 -5.29
N ARG A 152 9.39 -7.48 -6.07
CA ARG A 152 9.60 -6.58 -7.21
C ARG A 152 8.71 -7.03 -8.36
N GLY A 153 7.61 -6.32 -8.58
CA GLY A 153 6.64 -6.68 -9.59
C GLY A 153 5.29 -6.02 -9.38
N THR A 154 4.27 -6.58 -10.00
CA THR A 154 2.89 -6.12 -9.96
C THR A 154 2.02 -7.04 -9.10
N ALA A 155 0.80 -6.61 -8.79
CA ALA A 155 -0.23 -7.45 -8.18
C ALA A 155 -0.44 -8.77 -8.95
N ALA A 156 -0.44 -8.72 -10.28
CA ALA A 156 -0.59 -9.88 -11.14
C ALA A 156 0.58 -10.88 -10.97
N THR A 157 1.84 -10.39 -10.96
CA THR A 157 3.01 -11.26 -10.78
C THR A 157 3.05 -11.87 -9.37
N PHE A 158 2.66 -11.10 -8.37
CA PHE A 158 2.54 -11.60 -7.00
C PHE A 158 1.47 -12.68 -6.89
N ALA A 159 0.24 -12.41 -7.35
CA ALA A 159 -0.85 -13.38 -7.30
C ALA A 159 -0.51 -14.69 -8.02
N ALA A 160 0.26 -14.62 -9.11
CA ALA A 160 0.75 -15.83 -9.81
C ALA A 160 1.87 -16.57 -9.07
N SER A 161 2.59 -15.93 -8.16
CA SER A 161 3.74 -16.50 -7.43
C SER A 161 3.38 -17.16 -6.09
N VAL A 162 2.26 -16.76 -5.50
CA VAL A 162 1.85 -17.31 -4.20
C VAL A 162 1.24 -18.71 -4.33
N PRO A 163 1.39 -19.57 -3.30
CA PRO A 163 0.85 -20.92 -3.35
C PRO A 163 -0.67 -20.96 -3.40
N ALA A 164 -1.23 -22.01 -3.97
CA ALA A 164 -2.66 -22.26 -3.90
C ALA A 164 -3.11 -22.29 -2.43
N GLY A 165 -4.13 -21.49 -2.10
CA GLY A 165 -4.60 -21.37 -0.71
C GLY A 165 -3.96 -20.21 0.07
N PHE A 166 -3.05 -19.44 -0.51
CA PHE A 166 -2.60 -18.18 0.11
C PHE A 166 -3.79 -17.28 0.47
N ARG A 167 -3.74 -16.66 1.63
CA ARG A 167 -4.76 -15.72 2.11
C ARG A 167 -4.13 -14.49 2.71
N ALA A 168 -4.80 -13.35 2.48
CA ALA A 168 -4.50 -12.09 3.11
C ALA A 168 -5.62 -11.72 4.09
N ARG A 169 -5.28 -11.30 5.29
CA ARG A 169 -6.23 -10.74 6.27
C ARG A 169 -6.40 -9.23 6.15
N LEU A 170 -5.40 -8.58 5.55
CA LEU A 170 -5.39 -7.15 5.28
C LEU A 170 -4.70 -6.91 3.93
N LEU A 171 -5.32 -6.11 3.09
CA LEU A 171 -4.77 -5.62 1.82
C LEU A 171 -4.74 -4.10 1.86
N PHE A 172 -3.59 -3.49 1.55
CA PHE A 172 -3.44 -2.05 1.37
C PHE A 172 -3.00 -1.76 -0.06
N ILE A 173 -3.73 -0.90 -0.77
CA ILE A 173 -3.47 -0.48 -2.15
C ILE A 173 -3.13 1.01 -2.15
N ASP A 174 -1.86 1.32 -2.43
CA ASP A 174 -1.25 2.65 -2.48
C ASP A 174 -0.26 2.73 -3.65
N GLY A 175 -0.65 2.22 -4.81
CA GLY A 175 0.21 2.14 -6.00
C GLY A 175 -0.04 3.26 -7.00
N ASP A 176 -0.24 2.88 -8.27
CA ASP A 176 -0.59 3.80 -9.37
C ASP A 176 -2.05 4.27 -9.22
N HIS A 177 -2.32 5.52 -9.57
CA HIS A 177 -3.64 6.15 -9.40
C HIS A 177 -4.53 6.07 -10.66
N GLY A 178 -4.05 5.43 -11.74
CA GLY A 178 -4.82 5.19 -12.94
C GLY A 178 -5.92 4.15 -12.69
N TYR A 179 -7.12 4.37 -13.26
CA TYR A 179 -8.26 3.46 -13.07
C TYR A 179 -7.91 2.00 -13.39
N ARG A 180 -7.22 1.77 -14.52
CA ARG A 180 -6.87 0.40 -14.94
C ARG A 180 -5.85 -0.26 -14.00
N ALA A 181 -4.93 0.51 -13.46
CA ALA A 181 -3.94 0.01 -12.51
C ALA A 181 -4.63 -0.42 -11.21
N VAL A 182 -5.46 0.46 -10.62
CA VAL A 182 -6.20 0.17 -9.39
C VAL A 182 -7.16 -1.00 -9.57
N VAL A 183 -7.89 -1.07 -10.69
CA VAL A 183 -8.75 -2.22 -11.01
C VAL A 183 -7.92 -3.51 -11.14
N GLY A 184 -6.75 -3.44 -11.77
CA GLY A 184 -5.84 -4.57 -11.88
C GLY A 184 -5.39 -5.09 -10.51
N ASP A 185 -5.03 -4.20 -9.59
CA ASP A 185 -4.65 -4.57 -8.23
C ASP A 185 -5.82 -5.21 -7.47
N ILE A 186 -7.02 -4.62 -7.58
CA ILE A 186 -8.24 -5.18 -6.99
C ILE A 186 -8.55 -6.57 -7.54
N ASP A 187 -8.56 -6.73 -8.87
CA ASP A 187 -8.96 -7.97 -9.52
C ASP A 187 -8.00 -9.14 -9.20
N HIS A 188 -6.71 -8.86 -8.98
CA HIS A 188 -5.72 -9.88 -8.63
C HIS A 188 -5.63 -10.16 -7.14
N LEU A 189 -5.81 -9.16 -6.27
CA LEU A 189 -5.50 -9.31 -4.84
C LEU A 189 -6.73 -9.47 -3.95
N VAL A 190 -7.87 -8.83 -4.27
CA VAL A 190 -9.10 -8.98 -3.46
C VAL A 190 -9.59 -10.43 -3.37
N PRO A 191 -9.49 -11.28 -4.42
CA PRO A 191 -9.81 -12.71 -4.29
C PRO A 191 -8.98 -13.44 -3.21
N LEU A 192 -7.78 -12.96 -2.91
CA LEU A 192 -6.88 -13.52 -1.89
C LEU A 192 -7.25 -13.09 -0.46
N VAL A 193 -8.07 -12.04 -0.29
CA VAL A 193 -8.45 -11.54 1.04
C VAL A 193 -9.41 -12.52 1.71
N GLU A 194 -9.16 -12.88 2.96
CA GLU A 194 -10.03 -13.74 3.76
C GLU A 194 -11.42 -13.13 3.96
N PRO A 195 -12.49 -13.93 4.03
CA PRO A 195 -13.78 -13.46 4.54
C PRO A 195 -13.63 -12.84 5.95
N GLY A 196 -14.11 -11.61 6.13
CA GLY A 196 -13.88 -10.82 7.33
C GLY A 196 -12.59 -9.99 7.30
N GLY A 197 -11.70 -10.21 6.35
CA GLY A 197 -10.52 -9.40 6.11
C GLY A 197 -10.84 -8.03 5.54
N TRP A 198 -9.87 -7.13 5.55
CA TRP A 198 -10.05 -5.74 5.14
C TRP A 198 -9.22 -5.39 3.92
N VAL A 199 -9.77 -4.49 3.11
CA VAL A 199 -9.07 -3.83 2.02
C VAL A 199 -9.03 -2.33 2.32
N CYS A 200 -7.85 -1.75 2.21
CA CYS A 200 -7.60 -0.32 2.42
C CYS A 200 -7.07 0.29 1.13
N PHE A 201 -7.47 1.52 0.85
CA PHE A 201 -7.03 2.30 -0.30
C PHE A 201 -6.49 3.64 0.18
N ASP A 202 -5.32 4.01 -0.32
CA ASP A 202 -4.84 5.38 -0.21
C ASP A 202 -5.44 6.25 -1.32
N ASP A 203 -5.29 7.55 -1.16
CA ASP A 203 -5.74 8.59 -2.10
C ASP A 203 -7.22 8.54 -2.52
N ALA A 204 -8.03 7.80 -1.77
CA ALA A 204 -9.45 7.63 -2.01
C ALA A 204 -10.25 8.91 -1.76
N PHE A 205 -11.12 9.24 -2.71
CA PHE A 205 -12.01 10.41 -2.69
C PHE A 205 -11.26 11.73 -2.47
N SER A 206 -10.09 11.84 -3.10
CA SER A 206 -9.19 12.97 -3.00
C SER A 206 -9.01 13.69 -4.35
N SER A 207 -7.89 13.45 -5.03
CA SER A 207 -7.53 14.13 -6.29
C SER A 207 -7.48 13.19 -7.49
N TYR A 208 -7.73 11.90 -7.30
CA TYR A 208 -7.53 10.88 -8.33
C TYR A 208 -8.84 10.19 -8.70
N GLU A 209 -9.48 10.68 -9.76
CA GLU A 209 -10.74 10.13 -10.27
C GLU A 209 -10.66 8.61 -10.58
N GLY A 210 -9.49 8.13 -11.02
CA GLY A 210 -9.26 6.72 -11.31
C GLY A 210 -9.40 5.83 -10.08
N VAL A 211 -8.88 6.28 -8.94
CA VAL A 211 -9.00 5.59 -7.63
C VAL A 211 -10.46 5.58 -7.18
N ASP A 212 -11.11 6.75 -7.20
CA ASP A 212 -12.49 6.92 -6.74
C ASP A 212 -13.46 6.06 -7.53
N ARG A 213 -13.28 6.04 -8.84
CA ARG A 213 -14.09 5.23 -9.75
C ARG A 213 -13.88 3.73 -9.51
N ALA A 214 -12.64 3.28 -9.37
CA ALA A 214 -12.33 1.88 -9.11
C ALA A 214 -12.92 1.40 -7.77
N ILE A 215 -12.80 2.21 -6.70
CA ILE A 215 -13.40 1.93 -5.39
C ILE A 215 -14.92 1.86 -5.50
N THR A 216 -15.55 2.80 -6.19
CA THR A 216 -17.02 2.82 -6.36
C THR A 216 -17.49 1.55 -7.05
N GLU A 217 -16.96 1.26 -8.24
CA GLU A 217 -17.43 0.16 -9.08
C GLU A 217 -17.06 -1.24 -8.52
N ARG A 218 -15.90 -1.39 -7.89
CA ARG A 218 -15.38 -2.71 -7.49
C ARG A 218 -15.58 -3.04 -6.03
N ILE A 219 -15.79 -2.03 -5.18
CA ILE A 219 -15.87 -2.22 -3.72
C ILE A 219 -17.25 -1.78 -3.20
N ILE A 220 -17.66 -0.52 -3.44
CA ILE A 220 -18.90 0.00 -2.85
C ILE A 220 -20.13 -0.69 -3.45
N GLU A 221 -20.15 -0.87 -4.76
CA GLU A 221 -21.26 -1.53 -5.47
C GLU A 221 -21.19 -3.07 -5.40
N ASN A 222 -20.14 -3.62 -4.79
CA ASN A 222 -19.92 -5.06 -4.74
C ASN A 222 -20.50 -5.68 -3.45
N PRO A 223 -21.50 -6.57 -3.55
CA PRO A 223 -22.15 -7.20 -2.39
C PRO A 223 -21.22 -8.13 -1.59
N ALA A 224 -20.02 -8.43 -2.09
CA ALA A 224 -19.01 -9.17 -1.34
C ALA A 224 -18.43 -8.38 -0.15
N PHE A 225 -18.70 -7.08 -0.07
CA PHE A 225 -18.32 -6.21 1.04
C PHE A 225 -19.55 -5.84 1.86
N ASP A 226 -19.43 -5.81 3.19
CA ASP A 226 -20.53 -5.51 4.11
C ASP A 226 -20.31 -4.23 4.93
N LEU A 227 -19.10 -3.68 4.88
CA LEU A 227 -18.74 -2.42 5.47
C LEU A 227 -17.78 -1.69 4.53
N ALA A 228 -18.08 -0.42 4.24
CA ALA A 228 -17.25 0.43 3.42
C ALA A 228 -17.33 1.87 3.95
N ARG A 229 -16.17 2.51 4.25
CA ARG A 229 -16.16 3.87 4.78
C ARG A 229 -14.82 4.59 4.60
N GLN A 230 -14.90 5.91 4.54
CA GLN A 230 -13.74 6.78 4.65
C GLN A 230 -13.30 6.88 6.12
N MET A 231 -12.04 6.54 6.40
CA MET A 231 -11.47 6.56 7.75
C MET A 231 -10.69 7.84 8.04
N THR A 232 -9.91 8.30 7.06
CA THR A 232 -9.17 9.55 7.13
C THR A 232 -9.47 10.41 5.91
N ARG A 233 -8.77 11.53 5.73
CA ARG A 233 -8.97 12.41 4.56
C ARG A 233 -8.80 11.69 3.21
N LYS A 234 -7.94 10.67 3.15
CA LYS A 234 -7.64 9.95 1.93
C LYS A 234 -7.62 8.42 2.06
N CYS A 235 -7.71 7.87 3.26
CA CYS A 235 -7.78 6.43 3.48
C CYS A 235 -9.22 5.94 3.51
N PHE A 236 -9.56 5.07 2.57
CA PHE A 236 -10.84 4.35 2.51
C PHE A 236 -10.63 2.90 2.88
N VAL A 237 -11.57 2.31 3.59
CA VAL A 237 -11.51 0.92 4.03
C VAL A 237 -12.81 0.19 3.72
N ALA A 238 -12.70 -1.09 3.37
CA ALA A 238 -13.84 -1.97 3.19
C ALA A 238 -13.56 -3.34 3.78
N ARG A 239 -14.58 -3.95 4.38
CA ARG A 239 -14.49 -5.30 4.93
C ARG A 239 -15.13 -6.31 3.98
N ARG A 240 -14.37 -7.33 3.60
CA ARG A 240 -14.92 -8.47 2.88
C ARG A 240 -15.94 -9.21 3.78
N ARG A 241 -17.15 -9.45 3.27
CA ARG A 241 -18.23 -10.08 4.04
C ARG A 241 -17.76 -11.38 4.69
N PRO A 242 -17.90 -11.54 6.02
CA PRO A 242 -17.62 -12.81 6.68
C PRO A 242 -18.55 -13.92 6.16
N VAL A 243 -18.05 -15.16 6.16
CA VAL A 243 -18.92 -16.31 5.93
C VAL A 243 -19.79 -16.48 7.17
N THR A 244 -21.11 -16.39 7.02
CA THR A 244 -22.03 -16.71 8.11
C THR A 244 -21.93 -18.22 8.36
N PRO A 245 -21.65 -18.68 9.60
CA PRO A 245 -21.76 -20.10 9.90
C PRO A 245 -23.19 -20.57 9.60
N ALA A 246 -23.31 -21.69 8.90
CA ALA A 246 -24.58 -22.31 8.61
C ALA A 246 -25.22 -22.89 9.88
#